data_27f0226d40732c0f062f0dae48250fe3
#
_entry.id   27f0226d40732c0f062f0dae48250fe3
#
_cell.length_a   1.000
_cell.length_b   1.000
_cell.length_c   1.000
_cell.angle_alpha   90.00
_cell.angle_beta   90.00
_cell.angle_gamma   90.00
#
_symmetry.space_group_name_H-M   'P 1'
#
loop_
_entity.id
_entity.type
_entity.pdbx_description
1 polymer ?
#
loop_
_entity_poly.entity_id
_entity_poly.type
_entity_poly.pdbx_seq_one_letter_code
_entity_poly.pdbx_strand_id
1 'polypeptide(L)'
;SPLDAAMEHQAESVLRQTLPDAAVTLSHRIGRIGLLERENAAILNAALSELAIHVIEAFSSAINELGIQAPIYLSQNDGTLMTASQAARYPVLTFASGPTNSMRGAAVLSGYSDALVVDIGGTTSDIGLLLDGFPREAAMTVNVGGVRTNFRMPDLLAVGLGGGSLVREDGRRIGPDSVGFNLKKRALIFGGDSLTMSDIA
;
A
#
# COMPACT_ATOMS: atom_id res chain seq x y z
N SER A 1 21.15 0.99 17.68
CA SER A 1 22.01 0.24 16.78
C SER A 1 21.17 -0.68 15.88
N PRO A 2 21.48 -0.80 14.59
CA PRO A 2 20.74 -1.72 13.71
C PRO A 2 20.83 -3.19 14.13
N LEU A 3 21.81 -3.55 14.92
CA LEU A 3 22.09 -4.91 15.38
C LEU A 3 21.56 -5.19 16.80
N ASP A 4 21.26 -4.14 17.57
CA ASP A 4 20.80 -4.25 18.95
C ASP A 4 19.68 -3.24 19.23
N ALA A 5 18.51 -3.74 19.56
CA ALA A 5 17.33 -2.94 19.88
C ALA A 5 17.39 -2.29 21.27
N ALA A 6 18.30 -2.68 22.15
CA ALA A 6 18.34 -2.22 23.53
C ALA A 6 18.45 -0.70 23.63
N MET A 7 19.25 -0.07 22.78
CA MET A 7 19.41 1.39 22.75
C MET A 7 18.11 2.10 22.34
N GLU A 8 17.37 1.55 21.39
CA GLU A 8 16.07 2.11 20.98
C GLU A 8 15.03 2.00 22.11
N HIS A 9 15.02 0.89 22.85
CA HIS A 9 14.12 0.71 24.00
C HIS A 9 14.49 1.65 25.16
N GLN A 10 15.77 1.89 25.42
CA GLN A 10 16.21 2.87 26.41
C GLN A 10 15.78 4.28 26.00
N ALA A 11 15.98 4.66 24.75
CA ALA A 11 15.54 5.96 24.23
C ALA A 11 14.02 6.10 24.31
N GLU A 12 13.24 5.06 23.95
CA GLU A 12 11.78 5.07 24.09
C GLU A 12 11.39 5.33 25.55
N SER A 13 12.01 4.66 26.51
CA SER A 13 11.69 4.84 27.94
C SER A 13 11.89 6.29 28.39
N VAL A 14 13.00 6.92 27.99
CA VAL A 14 13.28 8.33 28.31
C VAL A 14 12.28 9.27 27.63
N LEU A 15 11.99 9.03 26.33
CA LEU A 15 11.05 9.85 25.60
C LEU A 15 9.65 9.80 26.18
N ARG A 16 9.15 8.63 26.58
CA ARG A 16 7.84 8.50 27.19
C ARG A 16 7.72 9.16 28.57
N GLN A 17 8.84 9.32 29.29
CA GLN A 17 8.86 10.06 30.56
C GLN A 17 8.88 11.57 30.36
N THR A 18 9.52 12.06 29.30
CA THR A 18 9.69 13.50 29.04
C THR A 18 8.67 14.07 28.09
N LEU A 19 8.18 13.27 27.15
CA LEU A 19 7.21 13.64 26.11
C LEU A 19 6.17 12.53 25.95
N PRO A 20 5.25 12.37 26.91
CA PRO A 20 4.32 11.23 26.94
C PRO A 20 3.40 11.14 25.72
N ASP A 21 3.07 12.28 25.10
CA ASP A 21 2.16 12.35 23.95
C ASP A 21 2.90 12.23 22.59
N ALA A 22 4.22 12.09 22.60
CA ALA A 22 4.98 11.98 21.36
C ALA A 22 4.73 10.62 20.67
N ALA A 23 4.50 10.67 19.34
CA ALA A 23 4.46 9.46 18.52
C ALA A 23 5.85 8.85 18.40
N VAL A 24 6.07 7.69 19.01
CA VAL A 24 7.38 7.01 19.01
C VAL A 24 7.29 5.73 18.19
N THR A 25 8.13 5.64 17.19
CA THR A 25 8.33 4.43 16.39
C THR A 25 9.72 3.87 16.60
N LEU A 26 9.81 2.61 17.04
CA LEU A 26 11.08 1.90 17.15
C LEU A 26 11.48 1.35 15.78
N SER A 27 12.57 1.83 15.23
CA SER A 27 12.95 1.55 13.85
C SER A 27 13.24 0.07 13.57
N HIS A 28 13.71 -0.68 14.59
CA HIS A 28 13.98 -2.12 14.45
C HIS A 28 12.71 -2.96 14.21
N ARG A 29 11.52 -2.41 14.47
CA ARG A 29 10.25 -3.12 14.29
C ARG A 29 9.72 -3.07 12.87
N ILE A 30 10.17 -2.10 12.08
CA ILE A 30 9.67 -1.86 10.72
C ILE A 30 10.76 -1.88 9.66
N GLY A 31 11.96 -1.41 10.00
CA GLY A 31 13.08 -1.29 9.05
C GLY A 31 14.05 -2.45 9.13
N ARG A 32 14.66 -2.77 7.98
CA ARG A 32 15.79 -3.70 7.88
C ARG A 32 17.08 -3.04 8.36
N ILE A 33 18.21 -3.77 8.30
CA ILE A 33 19.53 -3.19 8.60
C ILE A 33 19.80 -2.02 7.64
N GLY A 34 20.15 -0.87 8.19
CA GLY A 34 20.39 0.38 7.47
C GLY A 34 20.47 1.52 8.46
N LEU A 35 20.74 2.73 7.99
CA LEU A 35 20.78 3.94 8.80
C LEU A 35 19.71 4.93 8.36
N LEU A 36 19.96 5.71 7.31
CA LEU A 36 19.04 6.76 6.85
C LEU A 36 17.68 6.21 6.37
N GLU A 37 17.71 5.14 5.61
CA GLU A 37 16.49 4.51 5.09
C GLU A 37 15.61 3.95 6.21
N ARG A 38 16.25 3.45 7.28
CA ARG A 38 15.56 2.94 8.47
C ARG A 38 15.01 4.09 9.33
N GLU A 39 15.76 5.17 9.48
CA GLU A 39 15.32 6.39 10.14
C GLU A 39 14.11 6.99 9.39
N ASN A 40 14.20 7.13 8.08
CA ASN A 40 13.10 7.63 7.25
C ASN A 40 11.84 6.76 7.39
N ALA A 41 11.99 5.44 7.42
CA ALA A 41 10.87 4.53 7.66
C ALA A 41 10.20 4.79 9.02
N ALA A 42 10.98 5.02 10.07
CA ALA A 42 10.47 5.31 11.41
C ALA A 42 9.77 6.67 11.49
N ILE A 43 10.35 7.70 10.87
CA ILE A 43 9.75 9.05 10.78
C ILE A 43 8.43 8.99 10.02
N LEU A 44 8.41 8.30 8.87
CA LEU A 44 7.20 8.15 8.06
C LEU A 44 6.10 7.42 8.83
N ASN A 45 6.44 6.36 9.56
CA ASN A 45 5.48 5.65 10.39
C ASN A 45 4.92 6.54 11.50
N ALA A 46 5.78 7.28 12.21
CA ALA A 46 5.35 8.19 13.27
C ALA A 46 4.45 9.31 12.75
N ALA A 47 4.76 9.87 11.58
CA ALA A 47 3.96 10.92 10.93
C ALA A 47 2.56 10.43 10.51
N LEU A 48 2.40 9.14 10.22
CA LEU A 48 1.13 8.56 9.81
C LEU A 48 0.31 7.98 10.97
N SER A 49 0.86 7.91 12.18
CA SER A 49 0.23 7.20 13.31
C SER A 49 -1.12 7.79 13.68
N GLU A 50 -1.24 9.11 13.77
CA GLU A 50 -2.50 9.79 14.12
C GLU A 50 -3.59 9.52 13.08
N LEU A 51 -3.25 9.68 11.80
CA LEU A 51 -4.18 9.38 10.70
C LEU A 51 -4.61 7.92 10.73
N ALA A 52 -3.70 6.99 10.96
CA ALA A 52 -4.00 5.57 11.02
C ALA A 52 -4.96 5.22 12.16
N ILE A 53 -4.78 5.80 13.34
CA ILE A 53 -5.69 5.62 14.48
C ILE A 53 -7.10 6.06 14.08
N HIS A 54 -7.27 7.29 13.56
CA HIS A 54 -8.57 7.80 13.15
C HIS A 54 -9.26 6.94 12.08
N VAL A 55 -8.50 6.48 11.07
CA VAL A 55 -9.04 5.62 10.01
C VAL A 55 -9.50 4.27 10.58
N ILE A 56 -8.70 3.65 11.44
CA ILE A 56 -9.03 2.36 12.07
C ILE A 56 -10.26 2.49 12.99
N GLU A 57 -10.34 3.56 13.76
CA GLU A 57 -11.47 3.83 14.63
C GLU A 57 -12.76 4.06 13.83
N ALA A 58 -12.72 4.89 12.80
CA ALA A 58 -13.85 5.15 11.92
C ALA A 58 -14.34 3.86 11.23
N PHE A 59 -13.41 3.03 10.73
CA PHE A 59 -13.73 1.75 10.12
C PHE A 59 -14.35 0.78 11.13
N SER A 60 -13.77 0.69 12.34
CA SER A 60 -14.28 -0.16 13.41
C SER A 60 -15.69 0.26 13.84
N SER A 61 -15.95 1.57 13.94
CA SER A 61 -17.28 2.10 14.25
C SER A 61 -18.29 1.75 13.17
N ALA A 62 -17.94 1.92 11.90
CA ALA A 62 -18.84 1.57 10.79
C ALA A 62 -19.17 0.07 10.75
N ILE A 63 -18.21 -0.81 11.02
CA ILE A 63 -18.43 -2.27 11.12
C ILE A 63 -19.38 -2.60 12.27
N ASN A 64 -19.20 -1.97 13.44
CA ASN A 64 -20.04 -2.15 14.59
C ASN A 64 -21.48 -1.64 14.36
N GLU A 65 -21.65 -0.48 13.70
CA GLU A 65 -22.96 0.06 13.32
C GLU A 65 -23.74 -0.87 12.37
N LEU A 66 -23.03 -1.61 11.54
CA LEU A 66 -23.60 -2.65 10.67
C LEU A 66 -23.94 -3.94 11.42
N GLY A 67 -23.69 -4.01 12.73
CA GLY A 67 -23.96 -5.19 13.57
C GLY A 67 -22.99 -6.36 13.31
N ILE A 68 -21.88 -6.13 12.63
CA ILE A 68 -20.89 -7.16 12.31
C ILE A 68 -19.97 -7.37 13.52
N GLN A 69 -20.04 -8.54 14.11
CA GLN A 69 -19.19 -8.94 15.24
C GLN A 69 -18.10 -9.90 14.74
N ALA A 70 -17.12 -9.35 14.06
CA ALA A 70 -15.98 -10.12 13.55
C ALA A 70 -14.66 -9.40 13.85
N PRO A 71 -13.56 -10.13 14.06
CA PRO A 71 -12.24 -9.51 14.18
C PRO A 71 -11.84 -8.86 12.86
N ILE A 72 -11.27 -7.65 12.95
CA ILE A 72 -10.82 -6.87 11.81
C ILE A 72 -9.34 -7.14 11.58
N TYR A 73 -9.01 -7.57 10.37
CA TYR A 73 -7.64 -7.74 9.90
C TYR A 73 -7.40 -6.86 8.68
N LEU A 74 -6.21 -6.32 8.60
CA LEU A 74 -5.74 -5.54 7.45
C LEU A 74 -4.61 -6.28 6.75
N SER A 75 -4.55 -6.16 5.45
CA SER A 75 -3.45 -6.73 4.67
C SER A 75 -2.19 -5.90 4.81
N GLN A 76 -1.08 -6.60 4.94
CA GLN A 76 0.25 -5.99 4.89
C GLN A 76 0.78 -5.96 3.46
N ASN A 77 1.82 -5.18 3.30
CA ASN A 77 2.55 -5.02 2.04
C ASN A 77 3.32 -6.27 1.58
N ASP A 78 3.48 -7.27 2.44
CA ASP A 78 4.08 -8.57 2.11
C ASP A 78 3.04 -9.67 1.78
N GLY A 79 1.74 -9.33 1.81
CA GLY A 79 0.64 -10.25 1.54
C GLY A 79 0.16 -11.04 2.76
N THR A 80 0.69 -10.77 3.95
CA THR A 80 0.18 -11.31 5.21
C THR A 80 -0.89 -10.41 5.83
N LEU A 81 -1.46 -10.83 6.95
CA LEU A 81 -2.49 -10.08 7.67
C LEU A 81 -1.96 -9.59 9.02
N MET A 82 -2.45 -8.43 9.44
CA MET A 82 -2.23 -7.90 10.78
C MET A 82 -3.55 -7.44 11.41
N THR A 83 -3.58 -7.36 12.73
CA THR A 83 -4.73 -6.82 13.46
C THR A 83 -4.89 -5.31 13.22
N ALA A 84 -6.11 -4.80 13.44
CA ALA A 84 -6.38 -3.36 13.36
C ALA A 84 -5.45 -2.55 14.31
N SER A 85 -5.18 -3.04 15.51
CA SER A 85 -4.27 -2.40 16.46
C SER A 85 -2.81 -2.36 15.99
N GLN A 86 -2.36 -3.39 15.28
CA GLN A 86 -1.04 -3.39 14.65
C GLN A 86 -0.97 -2.41 13.47
N ALA A 87 -2.03 -2.33 12.66
CA ALA A 87 -2.12 -1.37 11.57
C ALA A 87 -2.09 0.09 12.05
N ALA A 88 -2.82 0.39 13.13
CA ALA A 88 -2.75 1.71 13.78
C ALA A 88 -1.34 2.06 14.28
N ARG A 89 -0.60 1.06 14.79
CA ARG A 89 0.77 1.24 15.30
C ARG A 89 1.82 1.30 14.19
N TYR A 90 1.64 0.54 13.12
CA TYR A 90 2.60 0.40 12.03
C TYR A 90 1.96 0.65 10.66
N PRO A 91 1.41 1.86 10.42
CA PRO A 91 0.70 2.18 9.17
C PRO A 91 1.55 2.00 7.91
N VAL A 92 2.86 2.16 7.96
CA VAL A 92 3.74 1.93 6.79
C VAL A 92 3.66 0.50 6.25
N LEU A 93 3.24 -0.47 7.07
CA LEU A 93 3.07 -1.85 6.64
C LEU A 93 1.80 -2.06 5.78
N THR A 94 0.93 -1.05 5.64
CA THR A 94 -0.24 -1.10 4.75
C THR A 94 0.05 -0.54 3.35
N PHE A 95 1.23 0.02 3.11
CA PHE A 95 1.57 0.56 1.81
C PHE A 95 1.56 -0.53 0.74
N ALA A 96 1.00 -0.21 -0.44
CA ALA A 96 0.83 -1.15 -1.55
C ALA A 96 0.04 -2.44 -1.20
N SER A 97 -0.76 -2.42 -0.10
CA SER A 97 -1.60 -3.57 0.25
C SER A 97 -2.71 -3.85 -0.78
N GLY A 98 -3.17 -2.86 -1.54
CA GLY A 98 -4.13 -3.04 -2.63
C GLY A 98 -3.59 -3.97 -3.73
N PRO A 99 -2.52 -3.60 -4.45
CA PRO A 99 -1.86 -4.48 -5.41
C PRO A 99 -1.46 -5.84 -4.83
N THR A 100 -0.98 -5.87 -3.60
CA THR A 100 -0.63 -7.12 -2.91
C THR A 100 -1.84 -8.03 -2.75
N ASN A 101 -3.02 -7.49 -2.40
CA ASN A 101 -4.25 -8.27 -2.31
C ASN A 101 -4.69 -8.82 -3.67
N SER A 102 -4.59 -8.02 -4.72
CA SER A 102 -4.87 -8.47 -6.10
C SER A 102 -3.96 -9.64 -6.48
N MET A 103 -2.67 -9.54 -6.18
CA MET A 103 -1.71 -10.63 -6.44
C MET A 103 -2.02 -11.88 -5.63
N ARG A 104 -2.33 -11.75 -4.33
CA ARG A 104 -2.74 -12.88 -3.48
C ARG A 104 -4.05 -13.50 -3.97
N GLY A 105 -5.01 -12.67 -4.36
CA GLY A 105 -6.26 -13.12 -4.97
C GLY A 105 -6.02 -13.88 -6.27
N ALA A 106 -5.15 -13.40 -7.13
CA ALA A 106 -4.77 -14.06 -8.38
C ALA A 106 -4.15 -15.44 -8.11
N ALA A 107 -3.25 -15.58 -7.12
CA ALA A 107 -2.68 -16.86 -6.73
C ALA A 107 -3.76 -17.86 -6.29
N VAL A 108 -4.68 -17.44 -5.43
CA VAL A 108 -5.76 -18.30 -4.92
C VAL A 108 -6.73 -18.72 -6.04
N LEU A 109 -7.13 -17.78 -6.89
CA LEU A 109 -8.13 -18.03 -7.94
C LEU A 109 -7.56 -18.86 -9.11
N SER A 110 -6.30 -18.65 -9.47
CA SER A 110 -5.65 -19.36 -10.58
C SER A 110 -5.04 -20.70 -10.17
N GLY A 111 -4.69 -20.87 -8.89
CA GLY A 111 -3.93 -22.00 -8.38
C GLY A 111 -2.43 -21.96 -8.71
N TYR A 112 -1.94 -20.87 -9.33
CA TYR A 112 -0.50 -20.70 -9.60
C TYR A 112 0.20 -20.06 -8.41
N SER A 113 1.31 -20.65 -7.97
CA SER A 113 2.18 -20.09 -6.92
C SER A 113 3.23 -19.13 -7.49
N ASP A 114 3.67 -19.39 -8.73
CA ASP A 114 4.71 -18.61 -9.41
C ASP A 114 4.14 -18.07 -10.71
N ALA A 115 3.98 -16.75 -10.79
CA ALA A 115 3.32 -16.09 -11.92
C ALA A 115 3.69 -14.60 -12.02
N LEU A 116 3.62 -14.08 -13.23
CA LEU A 116 3.48 -12.64 -13.47
C LEU A 116 2.02 -12.26 -13.33
N VAL A 117 1.73 -11.32 -12.45
CA VAL A 117 0.38 -10.77 -12.26
C VAL A 117 0.33 -9.37 -12.83
N VAL A 118 -0.71 -9.10 -13.63
CA VAL A 118 -1.01 -7.77 -14.14
C VAL A 118 -2.42 -7.40 -13.67
N ASP A 119 -2.49 -6.44 -12.75
CA ASP A 119 -3.75 -5.88 -12.24
C ASP A 119 -4.07 -4.59 -13.00
N ILE A 120 -5.10 -4.63 -13.84
CA ILE A 120 -5.50 -3.48 -14.67
C ILE A 120 -6.70 -2.82 -14.01
N GLY A 121 -6.44 -1.68 -13.37
CA GLY A 121 -7.47 -0.86 -12.74
C GLY A 121 -8.08 0.19 -13.67
N GLY A 122 -8.81 1.13 -13.07
CA GLY A 122 -9.42 2.24 -13.81
C GLY A 122 -8.43 3.33 -14.22
N THR A 123 -7.35 3.53 -13.45
CA THR A 123 -6.37 4.62 -13.66
C THR A 123 -4.95 4.12 -13.82
N THR A 124 -4.62 2.99 -13.20
CA THR A 124 -3.28 2.39 -13.16
C THR A 124 -3.33 0.91 -13.47
N SER A 125 -2.23 0.38 -13.92
CA SER A 125 -1.98 -1.05 -13.99
C SER A 125 -0.75 -1.36 -13.14
N ASP A 126 -0.90 -2.35 -12.26
CA ASP A 126 0.16 -2.81 -11.38
C ASP A 126 0.66 -4.18 -11.83
N ILE A 127 1.97 -4.29 -12.00
CA ILE A 127 2.62 -5.51 -12.49
C ILE A 127 3.56 -6.01 -11.40
N GLY A 128 3.42 -7.26 -11.00
CA GLY A 128 4.25 -7.88 -9.99
C GLY A 128 4.47 -9.37 -10.20
N LEU A 129 5.45 -9.92 -9.51
CA LEU A 129 5.77 -11.35 -9.55
C LEU A 129 5.29 -12.02 -8.27
N LEU A 130 4.63 -13.16 -8.42
CA LEU A 130 4.38 -14.11 -7.34
C LEU A 130 5.53 -15.12 -7.27
N LEU A 131 5.98 -15.41 -6.06
CA LEU A 131 6.88 -16.51 -5.73
C LEU A 131 6.28 -17.25 -4.53
N ASP A 132 6.10 -18.56 -4.65
CA ASP A 132 5.47 -19.40 -3.63
C ASP A 132 4.09 -18.87 -3.17
N GLY A 133 3.33 -18.26 -4.08
CA GLY A 133 2.02 -17.69 -3.83
C GLY A 133 2.02 -16.33 -3.12
N PHE A 134 3.18 -15.71 -2.90
CA PHE A 134 3.31 -14.39 -2.29
C PHE A 134 3.96 -13.38 -3.25
N PRO A 135 3.63 -12.08 -3.12
CA PRO A 135 4.32 -11.03 -3.87
C PRO A 135 5.82 -11.07 -3.59
N ARG A 136 6.63 -11.03 -4.65
CA ARG A 136 8.08 -10.90 -4.51
C ARG A 136 8.41 -9.59 -3.79
N GLU A 137 9.27 -9.66 -2.78
CA GLU A 137 9.73 -8.46 -2.08
C GLU A 137 10.72 -7.66 -2.94
N ALA A 138 10.60 -6.33 -2.89
CA ALA A 138 11.56 -5.41 -3.49
C ALA A 138 12.95 -5.54 -2.84
N ALA A 139 13.96 -5.03 -3.52
CA ALA A 139 15.32 -4.93 -2.98
C ALA A 139 15.33 -4.15 -1.64
N MET A 140 16.50 -4.14 -0.98
CA MET A 140 16.66 -3.62 0.39
C MET A 140 16.18 -2.17 0.60
N THR A 141 16.14 -1.35 -0.44
CA THR A 141 15.67 0.04 -0.37
C THR A 141 14.57 0.29 -1.39
N VAL A 142 13.52 0.97 -0.94
CA VAL A 142 12.41 1.39 -1.77
C VAL A 142 12.18 2.90 -1.64
N ASN A 143 11.69 3.51 -2.70
CA ASN A 143 11.35 4.93 -2.70
C ASN A 143 9.85 5.09 -2.52
N VAL A 144 9.43 5.78 -1.47
CA VAL A 144 8.03 6.08 -1.19
C VAL A 144 7.86 7.60 -1.17
N GLY A 145 7.15 8.14 -2.17
CA GLY A 145 6.92 9.58 -2.27
C GLY A 145 8.21 10.43 -2.35
N GLY A 146 9.27 9.90 -2.97
CA GLY A 146 10.56 10.58 -3.05
C GLY A 146 11.50 10.31 -1.86
N VAL A 147 11.04 9.59 -0.84
CA VAL A 147 11.81 9.27 0.37
C VAL A 147 12.32 7.84 0.31
N ARG A 148 13.63 7.64 0.44
CA ARG A 148 14.23 6.30 0.51
C ARG A 148 13.97 5.67 1.88
N THR A 149 13.41 4.48 1.86
CA THR A 149 13.06 3.69 3.04
C THR A 149 13.54 2.25 2.88
N ASN A 150 13.53 1.45 3.94
CA ASN A 150 13.95 0.05 3.90
C ASN A 150 13.00 -0.91 4.62
N PHE A 151 11.75 -0.53 4.85
CA PHE A 151 10.74 -1.50 5.26
C PHE A 151 10.37 -2.41 4.08
N ARG A 152 9.76 -3.56 4.38
CA ARG A 152 9.34 -4.49 3.34
C ARG A 152 8.33 -3.85 2.41
N MET A 153 8.49 -4.07 1.12
CA MET A 153 7.56 -3.64 0.08
C MET A 153 7.51 -4.69 -1.02
N PRO A 154 6.37 -4.91 -1.66
CA PRO A 154 6.31 -5.73 -2.86
C PRO A 154 7.10 -5.07 -3.99
N ASP A 155 7.71 -5.89 -4.83
CA ASP A 155 8.36 -5.43 -6.06
C ASP A 155 7.30 -5.27 -7.14
N LEU A 156 6.83 -4.04 -7.30
CA LEU A 156 5.75 -3.67 -8.20
C LEU A 156 6.20 -2.61 -9.19
N LEU A 157 5.79 -2.79 -10.44
CA LEU A 157 5.83 -1.76 -11.47
C LEU A 157 4.43 -1.21 -11.64
N ALA A 158 4.20 0.02 -11.19
CA ALA A 158 2.93 0.73 -11.39
C ALA A 158 3.04 1.62 -12.64
N VAL A 159 2.10 1.47 -13.56
CA VAL A 159 2.02 2.23 -14.81
C VAL A 159 0.73 3.04 -14.78
N GLY A 160 0.80 4.34 -15.10
CA GLY A 160 -0.36 5.24 -15.19
C GLY A 160 -1.21 4.96 -16.43
N LEU A 161 -1.63 3.71 -16.60
CA LEU A 161 -2.47 3.23 -17.70
C LEU A 161 -3.56 2.32 -17.12
N GLY A 162 -4.80 2.65 -17.37
CA GLY A 162 -5.94 1.86 -16.93
C GLY A 162 -7.15 2.11 -17.81
N GLY A 163 -8.29 1.49 -17.50
CA GLY A 163 -9.50 1.57 -18.30
C GLY A 163 -9.99 3.00 -18.56
N GLY A 164 -9.78 3.91 -17.61
CA GLY A 164 -10.16 5.32 -17.74
C GLY A 164 -9.11 6.22 -18.41
N SER A 165 -7.96 5.70 -18.81
CA SER A 165 -6.93 6.48 -19.50
C SER A 165 -7.45 7.02 -20.81
N LEU A 166 -7.27 8.33 -21.03
CA LEU A 166 -7.72 9.00 -22.25
C LEU A 166 -6.88 8.62 -23.45
N VAL A 167 -7.54 8.34 -24.54
CA VAL A 167 -6.93 8.07 -25.85
C VAL A 167 -7.05 9.33 -26.70
N ARG A 168 -5.93 9.81 -27.22
CA ARG A 168 -5.83 11.07 -27.96
C ARG A 168 -5.03 10.87 -29.25
N GLU A 169 -5.05 11.87 -30.11
CA GLU A 169 -4.25 11.91 -31.33
C GLU A 169 -4.47 10.65 -32.22
N ASP A 170 -5.73 10.31 -32.46
CA ASP A 170 -6.13 9.14 -33.27
C ASP A 170 -5.50 7.82 -32.78
N GLY A 171 -5.40 7.66 -31.46
CA GLY A 171 -4.87 6.46 -30.85
C GLY A 171 -3.35 6.44 -30.62
N ARG A 172 -2.64 7.53 -30.96
CA ARG A 172 -1.18 7.59 -30.80
C ARG A 172 -0.71 7.93 -29.41
N ARG A 173 -1.58 8.53 -28.59
CA ARG A 173 -1.27 8.91 -27.20
C ARG A 173 -2.31 8.37 -26.25
N ILE A 174 -1.86 7.61 -25.24
CA ILE A 174 -2.70 7.05 -24.18
C ILE A 174 -2.20 7.59 -22.86
N GLY A 175 -3.12 8.19 -22.06
CA GLY A 175 -2.77 8.76 -20.78
C GLY A 175 -1.69 9.86 -20.84
N PRO A 176 -1.06 10.21 -19.70
CA PRO A 176 -1.37 9.74 -18.33
C PRO A 176 -2.71 10.24 -17.80
N ASP A 177 -3.37 11.16 -18.50
CA ASP A 177 -4.67 11.68 -18.09
C ASP A 177 -5.73 10.57 -18.08
N SER A 178 -6.58 10.55 -17.05
CA SER A 178 -7.66 9.58 -16.90
C SER A 178 -8.96 10.26 -16.51
N VAL A 179 -10.08 9.70 -16.94
CA VAL A 179 -11.41 10.12 -16.46
C VAL A 179 -11.70 9.62 -15.04
N GLY A 180 -10.87 8.73 -14.50
CA GLY A 180 -10.94 8.22 -13.14
C GLY A 180 -12.33 7.64 -12.80
N PHE A 181 -12.88 8.02 -11.65
CA PHE A 181 -14.19 7.57 -11.19
C PHE A 181 -15.37 7.99 -12.07
N ASN A 182 -15.15 8.94 -12.99
CA ASN A 182 -16.18 9.38 -13.95
C ASN A 182 -16.28 8.47 -15.19
N LEU A 183 -15.63 7.31 -15.22
CA LEU A 183 -15.59 6.41 -16.36
C LEU A 183 -17.00 6.12 -16.93
N LYS A 184 -17.94 5.73 -16.07
CA LYS A 184 -19.34 5.44 -16.47
C LYS A 184 -20.10 6.64 -17.03
N LYS A 185 -19.65 7.86 -16.79
CA LYS A 185 -20.29 9.09 -17.30
C LYS A 185 -19.60 9.62 -18.54
N ARG A 186 -18.31 9.36 -18.69
CA ARG A 186 -17.49 10.01 -19.71
C ARG A 186 -17.04 9.09 -20.85
N ALA A 187 -16.85 7.79 -20.60
CA ALA A 187 -16.42 6.88 -21.67
C ALA A 187 -17.50 6.70 -22.73
N LEU A 188 -17.10 6.61 -24.00
CA LEU A 188 -18.01 6.46 -25.14
C LEU A 188 -18.89 5.21 -25.02
N ILE A 189 -18.32 4.10 -24.56
CA ILE A 189 -19.06 2.83 -24.37
C ILE A 189 -20.27 2.98 -23.42
N PHE A 190 -20.26 3.97 -22.53
CA PHE A 190 -21.35 4.28 -21.62
C PHE A 190 -22.17 5.49 -22.08
N GLY A 191 -21.98 5.99 -23.33
CA GLY A 191 -22.70 7.13 -23.89
C GLY A 191 -22.10 8.50 -23.51
N GLY A 192 -20.87 8.53 -23.02
CA GLY A 192 -20.13 9.77 -22.74
C GLY A 192 -19.50 10.41 -23.98
N ASP A 193 -18.56 11.30 -23.75
CA ASP A 193 -17.92 12.16 -24.77
C ASP A 193 -16.41 11.91 -24.94
N SER A 194 -15.85 11.00 -24.18
CA SER A 194 -14.40 10.83 -24.09
C SER A 194 -13.98 9.42 -24.54
N LEU A 195 -13.04 9.34 -25.47
CA LEU A 195 -12.43 8.07 -25.85
C LEU A 195 -11.44 7.63 -24.77
N THR A 196 -11.67 6.47 -24.18
CA THR A 196 -10.87 5.87 -23.12
C THR A 196 -10.36 4.49 -23.51
N MET A 197 -9.44 3.92 -22.74
CA MET A 197 -8.97 2.56 -22.98
C MET A 197 -10.10 1.52 -22.85
N SER A 198 -11.11 1.75 -22.01
CA SER A 198 -12.29 0.88 -21.92
C SER A 198 -13.15 0.86 -23.20
N ASP A 199 -12.97 1.83 -24.08
CA ASP A 199 -13.69 1.88 -25.36
C ASP A 199 -12.97 1.09 -26.47
N ILE A 200 -11.70 0.71 -26.23
CA ILE A 200 -10.84 0.05 -27.21
C ILE A 200 -10.60 -1.43 -26.86
N ALA A 201 -10.71 -1.77 -25.57
CA ALA A 201 -10.41 -3.11 -25.03
C ALA A 201 -11.41 -4.18 -25.46
#